data_f13e75d0607185f47433f9e8e5c77a53
#
_entry.id   f13e75d0607185f47433f9e8e5c77a53
#
_cell.length_a   1.000
_cell.length_b   1.000
_cell.length_c   1.000
_cell.angle_alpha   90.00
_cell.angle_beta   90.00
_cell.angle_gamma   90.00
#
_symmetry.space_group_name_H-M   'P 1'
#
loop_
_entity.id
_entity.type
_entity.pdbx_description
1 polymer ?
#
loop_
_entity_poly.entity_id
_entity_poly.type
_entity_poly.pdbx_seq_one_letter_code
_entity_poly.pdbx_strand_id
1 'polypeptide(L)'
;TTNKISYPSSTVLDRIWIKSVTVNDLPKMEIEFIVTVEAQIDLQVVRGQWDDFDECFPWIQLKCVGDLDQSLDDFKVTGIRIFDKSKPAPRPLDDALVPYLKKENYEEEVRTFLKRNHYSELLLEPQAIDPMLLAQRMGLTVLRRTISPDYSIFGEIFFADCDTEFYDPEKGQMVPEHVQAKTIVVDPQAYFLRNLGSYNLTIVHECVHWDRHRKAFKLEQLYNRDAAQIKCEVVGGIRNTGAKCATDWMEQQANVLSPKIMMPLDSFKKKASSLIKYYRKQLETFELVDVMEPVIKDLSVFYGVSVCAAKIRMVEAGYEEAIGVLTYIDGHYVRPHYFRKGSITLKQTYTVGIIDVAIERAVNQEFRSRLEQGNYVFVENHVCLNSEKYVERDIVGDLQLTEYGRLHIDECCLF
;
A
#
# COMPACT_ATOMS: atom_id res chain seq x y z
N THR A 1 -32.56 20.07 35.68
CA THR A 1 -32.34 21.54 35.57
C THR A 1 -32.11 22.00 34.15
N THR A 2 -31.44 21.19 33.30
CA THR A 2 -31.17 21.52 31.88
C THR A 2 -32.45 21.57 31.04
N ASN A 3 -33.49 20.83 31.41
CA ASN A 3 -34.80 20.77 30.72
C ASN A 3 -35.91 21.56 31.40
N LYS A 4 -35.58 22.50 32.28
CA LYS A 4 -36.53 23.34 33.03
C LYS A 4 -37.50 22.59 33.93
N ILE A 5 -37.24 21.35 34.27
CA ILE A 5 -38.04 20.53 35.16
C ILE A 5 -37.49 20.71 36.57
N SER A 6 -38.37 21.19 37.48
CA SER A 6 -38.02 21.43 38.88
C SER A 6 -38.46 20.23 39.71
N TYR A 7 -37.49 19.53 40.32
CA TYR A 7 -37.73 18.54 41.39
C TYR A 7 -38.62 17.35 40.98
N PRO A 8 -38.19 16.45 40.05
CA PRO A 8 -38.90 15.20 39.81
C PRO A 8 -38.88 14.33 41.08
N SER A 9 -40.01 13.76 41.44
CA SER A 9 -40.12 12.84 42.57
C SER A 9 -39.62 11.43 42.23
N SER A 10 -39.76 11.04 40.95
CA SER A 10 -39.14 9.83 40.40
C SER A 10 -38.74 10.05 38.95
N THR A 11 -37.82 9.23 38.49
CA THR A 11 -37.28 9.26 37.13
C THR A 11 -37.19 7.84 36.61
N VAL A 12 -37.83 7.56 35.48
CA VAL A 12 -37.79 6.25 34.81
C VAL A 12 -37.25 6.44 33.42
N LEU A 13 -36.26 5.60 33.03
CA LEU A 13 -35.79 5.52 31.67
C LEU A 13 -36.75 4.60 30.90
N ASP A 14 -37.48 5.14 29.93
CA ASP A 14 -38.43 4.37 29.12
C ASP A 14 -37.74 3.78 27.86
N ARG A 15 -37.10 4.63 27.08
CA ARG A 15 -36.48 4.20 25.79
C ARG A 15 -35.14 4.87 25.53
N ILE A 16 -34.33 4.19 24.72
CA ILE A 16 -33.07 4.71 24.23
C ILE A 16 -33.00 4.51 22.70
N TRP A 17 -32.65 5.58 21.99
CA TRP A 17 -32.34 5.53 20.55
C TRP A 17 -30.87 5.89 20.33
N ILE A 18 -30.12 4.99 19.69
CA ILE A 18 -28.76 5.28 19.27
C ILE A 18 -28.82 6.23 18.07
N LYS A 19 -28.15 7.36 18.17
CA LYS A 19 -28.08 8.39 17.13
C LYS A 19 -26.77 8.33 16.34
N SER A 20 -25.67 8.04 17.01
CA SER A 20 -24.37 7.88 16.38
C SER A 20 -23.42 7.08 17.26
N VAL A 21 -22.47 6.40 16.63
CA VAL A 21 -21.33 5.78 17.27
C VAL A 21 -20.08 6.32 16.56
N THR A 22 -19.09 6.77 17.33
CA THR A 22 -17.78 7.15 16.81
C THR A 22 -16.73 6.30 17.49
N VAL A 23 -15.70 5.86 16.73
CA VAL A 23 -14.68 4.95 17.22
C VAL A 23 -13.32 5.64 17.17
N ASN A 24 -12.53 5.50 18.22
CA ASN A 24 -11.15 5.96 18.31
C ASN A 24 -10.22 4.79 18.58
N ASP A 25 -9.07 4.80 17.94
CA ASP A 25 -8.04 3.78 18.13
C ASP A 25 -7.33 3.93 19.49
N LEU A 26 -7.13 2.80 20.18
CA LEU A 26 -6.31 2.68 21.38
C LEU A 26 -5.18 1.67 21.16
N PRO A 27 -4.15 1.61 22.02
CA PRO A 27 -3.10 0.61 21.90
C PRO A 27 -3.64 -0.84 21.93
N LYS A 28 -2.94 -1.78 21.29
CA LYS A 28 -3.30 -3.21 21.15
C LYS A 28 -4.62 -3.38 20.39
N MET A 29 -5.53 -4.22 20.87
CA MET A 29 -6.86 -4.46 20.28
C MET A 29 -7.97 -3.68 20.97
N GLU A 30 -7.64 -2.78 21.89
CA GLU A 30 -8.61 -1.91 22.56
C GLU A 30 -9.06 -0.78 21.62
N ILE A 31 -10.32 -0.40 21.76
CA ILE A 31 -10.92 0.78 21.13
C ILE A 31 -11.68 1.60 22.16
N GLU A 32 -11.71 2.91 21.96
CA GLU A 32 -12.64 3.79 22.62
C GLU A 32 -13.80 4.07 21.65
N PHE A 33 -15.01 3.87 22.09
CA PHE A 33 -16.17 4.23 21.28
C PHE A 33 -17.11 5.12 22.05
N ILE A 34 -17.64 6.13 21.36
CA ILE A 34 -18.55 7.11 21.94
C ILE A 34 -19.93 6.90 21.33
N VAL A 35 -20.86 6.45 22.15
CA VAL A 35 -22.24 6.24 21.75
C VAL A 35 -23.06 7.47 22.12
N THR A 36 -23.65 8.14 21.14
CA THR A 36 -24.58 9.23 21.37
C THR A 36 -26.00 8.67 21.29
N VAL A 37 -26.72 8.82 22.36
CA VAL A 37 -28.09 8.32 22.48
C VAL A 37 -29.06 9.47 22.77
N GLU A 38 -30.29 9.35 22.31
CA GLU A 38 -31.44 10.09 22.78
C GLU A 38 -32.18 9.18 23.75
N ALA A 39 -32.34 9.62 25.01
CA ALA A 39 -33.04 8.88 26.04
C ALA A 39 -34.41 9.51 26.28
N GLN A 40 -35.48 8.71 26.27
CA GLN A 40 -36.78 9.12 26.79
C GLN A 40 -36.79 8.84 28.28
N ILE A 41 -37.00 9.90 29.06
CA ILE A 41 -37.02 9.83 30.50
C ILE A 41 -38.38 10.37 30.98
N ASP A 42 -39.14 9.51 31.65
CA ASP A 42 -40.41 9.85 32.25
C ASP A 42 -40.15 10.35 33.67
N LEU A 43 -40.68 11.51 33.97
CA LEU A 43 -40.49 12.24 35.22
C LEU A 43 -41.81 12.35 35.93
N GLN A 44 -41.94 11.80 37.12
CA GLN A 44 -43.06 12.03 37.99
C GLN A 44 -42.82 13.33 38.74
N VAL A 45 -43.70 14.28 38.57
CA VAL A 45 -43.63 15.62 39.20
C VAL A 45 -44.85 15.82 40.07
N VAL A 46 -44.65 16.11 41.35
CA VAL A 46 -45.74 16.45 42.25
C VAL A 46 -46.13 17.90 42.03
N ARG A 47 -47.31 18.13 41.47
CA ARG A 47 -47.89 19.45 41.28
C ARG A 47 -49.17 19.61 42.17
N GLY A 48 -49.00 20.07 43.39
CA GLY A 48 -50.10 20.20 44.32
C GLY A 48 -50.62 18.87 44.88
N GLN A 49 -51.93 18.58 44.70
CA GLN A 49 -52.53 17.29 45.12
C GLN A 49 -52.55 16.21 44.06
N TRP A 50 -51.99 16.47 42.86
CA TRP A 50 -51.99 15.56 41.71
C TRP A 50 -50.60 15.21 41.32
N ASP A 51 -50.36 13.93 41.03
CA ASP A 51 -49.16 13.45 40.33
C ASP A 51 -49.31 13.75 38.84
N ASP A 52 -48.33 14.42 38.27
CA ASP A 52 -48.24 14.70 36.83
C ASP A 52 -46.98 14.04 36.25
N PHE A 53 -47.04 13.69 34.98
CA PHE A 53 -45.93 13.06 34.29
C PHE A 53 -45.43 14.00 33.21
N ASP A 54 -44.18 14.39 33.30
CA ASP A 54 -43.48 15.10 32.23
C ASP A 54 -42.49 14.15 31.55
N GLU A 55 -42.30 14.32 30.25
CA GLU A 55 -41.30 13.58 29.49
C GLU A 55 -40.14 14.51 29.09
N CYS A 56 -38.92 13.99 29.09
CA CYS A 56 -37.79 14.72 28.51
C CYS A 56 -36.92 13.81 27.66
N PHE A 57 -36.27 14.41 26.65
CA PHE A 57 -35.49 13.73 25.65
C PHE A 57 -34.04 14.25 25.62
N PRO A 58 -33.26 14.04 26.70
CA PRO A 58 -31.86 14.44 26.69
C PRO A 58 -31.04 13.59 25.73
N TRP A 59 -30.07 14.26 25.11
CA TRP A 59 -29.03 13.56 24.37
C TRP A 59 -27.83 13.34 25.28
N ILE A 60 -27.38 12.10 25.36
CA ILE A 60 -26.33 11.66 26.28
C ILE A 60 -25.24 11.01 25.47
N GLN A 61 -24.01 11.31 25.80
CA GLN A 61 -22.83 10.59 25.26
C GLN A 61 -22.28 9.66 26.32
N LEU A 62 -22.13 8.41 25.92
CA LEU A 62 -21.48 7.36 26.69
C LEU A 62 -20.10 7.14 26.08
N LYS A 63 -19.06 7.35 26.85
CA LYS A 63 -17.69 7.01 26.46
C LYS A 63 -17.38 5.62 26.96
N CYS A 64 -17.07 4.71 26.05
CA CYS A 64 -16.85 3.29 26.36
C CYS A 64 -15.45 2.87 25.89
N VAL A 65 -14.89 1.87 26.53
CA VAL A 65 -13.66 1.20 26.12
C VAL A 65 -13.90 -0.30 26.13
N GLY A 66 -13.44 -1.01 25.11
CA GLY A 66 -13.56 -2.47 25.01
C GLY A 66 -12.49 -3.05 24.11
N ASP A 67 -12.28 -4.37 24.21
CA ASP A 67 -11.32 -5.12 23.42
C ASP A 67 -12.04 -5.80 22.24
N LEU A 68 -11.54 -5.57 21.03
CA LEU A 68 -12.07 -6.18 19.80
C LEU A 68 -11.80 -7.69 19.73
N ASP A 69 -10.75 -8.20 20.38
CA ASP A 69 -10.52 -9.63 20.46
C ASP A 69 -11.58 -10.35 21.33
N GLN A 70 -12.24 -9.62 22.24
CA GLN A 70 -13.36 -10.10 23.05
C GLN A 70 -14.72 -9.70 22.45
N SER A 71 -14.77 -9.29 21.17
CA SER A 71 -15.99 -8.84 20.49
C SER A 71 -16.74 -7.73 21.25
N LEU A 72 -16.01 -6.95 22.04
CA LEU A 72 -16.51 -5.92 22.96
C LEU A 72 -17.39 -6.43 24.11
N ASP A 73 -17.45 -7.73 24.38
CA ASP A 73 -18.25 -8.30 25.48
C ASP A 73 -17.80 -7.81 26.85
N ASP A 74 -16.56 -7.34 26.98
CA ASP A 74 -15.95 -6.81 28.20
C ASP A 74 -15.99 -5.27 28.29
N PHE A 75 -16.74 -4.59 27.43
CA PHE A 75 -16.71 -3.13 27.37
C PHE A 75 -17.07 -2.46 28.69
N LYS A 76 -16.44 -1.35 28.97
CA LYS A 76 -16.66 -0.53 30.17
C LYS A 76 -17.07 0.89 29.81
N VAL A 77 -18.09 1.40 30.48
CA VAL A 77 -18.44 2.81 30.40
C VAL A 77 -17.48 3.60 31.28
N THR A 78 -16.64 4.42 30.66
CA THR A 78 -15.62 5.23 31.32
C THR A 78 -16.05 6.67 31.56
N GLY A 79 -17.15 7.11 30.94
CA GLY A 79 -17.68 8.47 31.12
C GLY A 79 -19.08 8.62 30.55
N ILE A 80 -19.84 9.49 31.19
CA ILE A 80 -21.20 9.89 30.77
C ILE A 80 -21.23 11.39 30.76
N ARG A 81 -21.75 12.00 29.70
CA ARG A 81 -21.97 13.45 29.61
C ARG A 81 -23.20 13.79 28.80
N ILE A 82 -23.79 14.95 29.07
CA ILE A 82 -24.89 15.50 28.25
C ILE A 82 -24.25 15.97 26.93
N PHE A 83 -24.86 15.58 25.81
CA PHE A 83 -24.43 16.01 24.49
C PHE A 83 -24.91 17.43 24.19
N ASP A 84 -23.98 18.33 23.90
CA ASP A 84 -24.28 19.70 23.48
C ASP A 84 -24.42 19.74 21.96
N LYS A 85 -25.68 19.83 21.50
CA LYS A 85 -26.00 19.90 20.06
C LYS A 85 -25.40 21.12 19.35
N SER A 86 -24.97 22.14 20.10
CA SER A 86 -24.36 23.35 19.52
C SER A 86 -22.89 23.19 19.16
N LYS A 87 -22.22 22.14 19.66
CA LYS A 87 -20.83 21.84 19.34
C LYS A 87 -20.76 20.87 18.17
N PRO A 88 -19.98 21.18 17.13
CA PRO A 88 -19.76 20.21 16.06
C PRO A 88 -19.18 18.93 16.67
N ALA A 89 -19.72 17.79 16.26
CA ALA A 89 -19.12 16.51 16.60
C ALA A 89 -17.66 16.53 16.11
N PRO A 90 -16.67 16.08 16.90
CA PRO A 90 -15.33 15.89 16.39
C PRO A 90 -15.45 15.02 15.13
N ARG A 91 -14.84 15.45 14.02
CA ARG A 91 -14.80 14.62 12.80
C ARG A 91 -14.16 13.30 13.18
N PRO A 92 -14.84 12.17 13.03
CA PRO A 92 -14.24 10.89 13.33
C PRO A 92 -13.00 10.75 12.43
N LEU A 93 -11.87 10.39 13.02
CA LEU A 93 -10.83 9.66 12.31
C LEU A 93 -11.54 8.44 11.74
N ASP A 94 -11.41 8.24 10.44
CA ASP A 94 -12.09 7.24 9.64
C ASP A 94 -12.73 6.10 10.46
N ASP A 95 -14.07 6.00 10.44
CA ASP A 95 -14.86 5.03 11.24
C ASP A 95 -14.42 3.57 11.01
N ALA A 96 -13.59 3.32 9.99
CA ALA A 96 -13.06 2.02 9.63
C ALA A 96 -11.80 1.60 10.41
N LEU A 97 -11.26 2.41 11.32
CA LEU A 97 -10.00 2.17 12.04
C LEU A 97 -8.78 1.87 11.12
N VAL A 98 -8.81 2.33 9.88
CA VAL A 98 -7.66 2.27 8.98
C VAL A 98 -6.82 3.53 9.19
N PRO A 99 -5.64 3.43 9.81
CA PRO A 99 -4.83 4.60 10.08
C PRO A 99 -4.38 5.25 8.77
N TYR A 100 -4.60 6.56 8.65
CA TYR A 100 -4.06 7.30 7.52
C TYR A 100 -2.54 7.36 7.60
N LEU A 101 -1.87 6.87 6.58
CA LEU A 101 -0.42 6.82 6.51
C LEU A 101 0.11 7.82 5.48
N LYS A 102 0.77 8.86 5.95
CA LYS A 102 1.45 9.84 5.09
C LYS A 102 2.74 9.26 4.51
N LYS A 103 3.07 9.68 3.29
CA LYS A 103 4.27 9.21 2.59
C LYS A 103 5.57 9.46 3.39
N GLU A 104 5.63 10.55 4.10
CA GLU A 104 6.79 10.94 4.93
C GLU A 104 7.02 9.96 6.10
N ASN A 105 5.99 9.24 6.52
CA ASN A 105 6.04 8.33 7.66
C ASN A 105 6.34 6.88 7.27
N TYR A 106 6.40 6.53 5.98
CA TYR A 106 6.57 5.13 5.55
C TYR A 106 7.82 4.47 6.13
N GLU A 107 8.96 5.16 6.13
CA GLU A 107 10.21 4.58 6.63
C GLU A 107 10.18 4.40 8.17
N GLU A 108 9.52 5.29 8.90
CA GLU A 108 9.36 5.14 10.36
C GLU A 108 8.41 4.00 10.71
N GLU A 109 7.35 3.81 9.94
CA GLU A 109 6.46 2.64 10.10
C GLU A 109 7.20 1.33 9.85
N VAL A 110 8.05 1.28 8.82
CA VAL A 110 8.91 0.11 8.56
C VAL A 110 9.84 -0.16 9.74
N ARG A 111 10.49 0.88 10.29
CA ARG A 111 11.35 0.73 11.48
C ARG A 111 10.57 0.19 12.67
N THR A 112 9.37 0.71 12.89
CA THR A 112 8.48 0.28 13.98
C THR A 112 8.04 -1.17 13.79
N PHE A 113 7.63 -1.54 12.58
CA PHE A 113 7.28 -2.92 12.22
C PHE A 113 8.44 -3.89 12.49
N LEU A 114 9.64 -3.57 12.00
CA LEU A 114 10.82 -4.42 12.18
C LEU A 114 11.23 -4.57 13.66
N LYS A 115 11.20 -3.48 14.42
CA LYS A 115 11.48 -3.52 15.86
C LYS A 115 10.48 -4.40 16.61
N ARG A 116 9.19 -4.27 16.30
CA ARG A 116 8.10 -5.04 16.93
C ARG A 116 8.23 -6.54 16.66
N ASN A 117 8.69 -6.89 15.46
CA ASN A 117 8.84 -8.27 15.02
C ASN A 117 10.28 -8.83 15.23
N HIS A 118 11.08 -8.20 16.10
CA HIS A 118 12.43 -8.64 16.47
C HIS A 118 13.43 -8.70 15.30
N TYR A 119 13.39 -7.71 14.41
CA TYR A 119 14.31 -7.54 13.29
C TYR A 119 15.09 -6.22 13.35
N SER A 120 15.43 -5.74 14.56
CA SER A 120 16.14 -4.45 14.73
C SER A 120 17.52 -4.43 14.08
N GLU A 121 18.17 -5.57 13.96
CA GLU A 121 19.47 -5.75 13.31
C GLU A 121 19.45 -5.37 11.83
N LEU A 122 18.34 -5.60 11.14
CA LEU A 122 18.17 -5.28 9.72
C LEU A 122 18.19 -3.78 9.44
N LEU A 123 17.98 -2.96 10.45
CA LEU A 123 18.07 -1.50 10.33
C LEU A 123 19.51 -1.03 10.25
N LEU A 124 20.45 -1.82 10.76
CA LEU A 124 21.85 -1.47 10.86
C LEU A 124 22.70 -2.14 9.79
N GLU A 125 22.49 -3.45 9.56
CA GLU A 125 23.31 -4.24 8.66
C GLU A 125 22.49 -4.86 7.54
N PRO A 126 23.04 -4.91 6.30
CA PRO A 126 22.37 -5.54 5.17
C PRO A 126 22.16 -7.04 5.38
N GLN A 127 20.92 -7.42 5.50
CA GLN A 127 20.51 -8.81 5.62
C GLN A 127 19.15 -9.00 4.96
N ALA A 128 18.93 -10.13 4.31
CA ALA A 128 17.64 -10.49 3.74
C ALA A 128 16.66 -10.97 4.83
N ILE A 129 15.40 -10.63 4.68
CA ILE A 129 14.32 -11.20 5.49
C ILE A 129 13.87 -12.51 4.84
N ASP A 130 13.73 -13.55 5.64
CA ASP A 130 12.96 -14.74 5.27
C ASP A 130 11.48 -14.48 5.59
N PRO A 131 10.59 -14.35 4.58
CA PRO A 131 9.19 -14.08 4.81
C PRO A 131 8.45 -15.18 5.59
N MET A 132 8.86 -16.45 5.44
CA MET A 132 8.29 -17.56 6.19
C MET A 132 8.62 -17.45 7.68
N LEU A 133 9.87 -17.10 7.99
CA LEU A 133 10.30 -16.87 9.36
C LEU A 133 9.63 -15.62 9.96
N LEU A 134 9.43 -14.56 9.17
CA LEU A 134 8.68 -13.38 9.60
C LEU A 134 7.24 -13.77 9.98
N ALA A 135 6.52 -14.45 9.10
CA ALA A 135 5.16 -14.91 9.37
C ALA A 135 5.11 -15.78 10.64
N GLN A 136 6.06 -16.71 10.80
CA GLN A 136 6.16 -17.56 11.98
C GLN A 136 6.39 -16.73 13.27
N ARG A 137 7.28 -15.74 13.26
CA ARG A 137 7.51 -14.83 14.40
C ARG A 137 6.27 -14.02 14.77
N MET A 138 5.45 -13.69 13.79
CA MET A 138 4.16 -13.02 14.00
C MET A 138 3.04 -13.98 14.46
N GLY A 139 3.34 -15.28 14.62
CA GLY A 139 2.38 -16.30 15.00
C GLY A 139 1.40 -16.67 13.89
N LEU A 140 1.81 -16.50 12.63
CA LEU A 140 1.03 -16.80 11.44
C LEU A 140 1.45 -18.13 10.81
N THR A 141 0.50 -18.86 10.27
CA THR A 141 0.71 -20.06 9.48
C THR A 141 0.64 -19.72 8.00
N VAL A 142 1.56 -20.24 7.18
CA VAL A 142 1.53 -20.04 5.72
C VAL A 142 1.16 -21.35 5.03
N LEU A 143 0.06 -21.35 4.31
CA LEU A 143 -0.43 -22.47 3.49
C LEU A 143 -0.27 -22.15 2.01
N ARG A 144 -0.06 -23.19 1.20
CA ARG A 144 0.03 -23.07 -0.25
C ARG A 144 -1.22 -23.71 -0.87
N ARG A 145 -2.02 -22.88 -1.57
CA ARG A 145 -3.22 -23.33 -2.31
C ARG A 145 -3.33 -22.52 -3.58
N THR A 146 -3.89 -23.12 -4.64
CA THR A 146 -4.36 -22.34 -5.77
C THR A 146 -5.69 -21.70 -5.37
N ILE A 147 -5.71 -20.36 -5.35
CA ILE A 147 -6.83 -19.62 -4.73
C ILE A 147 -7.97 -19.46 -5.74
N SER A 148 -7.66 -19.06 -6.96
CA SER A 148 -8.65 -18.80 -8.01
C SER A 148 -8.31 -19.52 -9.31
N PRO A 149 -9.32 -19.90 -10.15
CA PRO A 149 -9.08 -20.61 -11.41
C PRO A 149 -8.35 -19.76 -12.46
N ASP A 150 -8.42 -18.45 -12.37
CA ASP A 150 -7.77 -17.49 -13.27
C ASP A 150 -6.42 -16.98 -12.73
N TYR A 151 -6.00 -17.47 -11.56
CA TYR A 151 -4.76 -17.08 -10.88
C TYR A 151 -4.66 -15.55 -10.62
N SER A 152 -5.79 -14.88 -10.45
CA SER A 152 -5.85 -13.44 -10.20
C SER A 152 -5.55 -13.07 -8.74
N ILE A 153 -5.74 -14.01 -7.80
CA ILE A 153 -5.52 -13.82 -6.37
C ILE A 153 -4.23 -14.53 -5.98
N PHE A 154 -3.26 -13.77 -5.46
CA PHE A 154 -1.94 -14.32 -5.11
C PHE A 154 -1.78 -14.64 -3.64
N GLY A 155 -2.54 -14.01 -2.78
CA GLY A 155 -2.52 -14.24 -1.35
C GLY A 155 -3.81 -13.83 -0.68
N GLU A 156 -4.06 -14.42 0.49
CA GLU A 156 -5.17 -14.10 1.37
C GLU A 156 -4.75 -14.27 2.82
N ILE A 157 -5.15 -13.34 3.69
CA ILE A 157 -4.99 -13.46 5.14
C ILE A 157 -6.34 -13.73 5.81
N PHE A 158 -6.38 -14.71 6.68
CA PHE A 158 -7.55 -15.11 7.43
C PHE A 158 -7.47 -14.61 8.88
N PHE A 159 -8.36 -13.70 9.24
CA PHE A 159 -8.43 -13.11 10.58
C PHE A 159 -9.32 -13.89 11.54
N ALA A 160 -10.17 -14.75 11.01
CA ALA A 160 -11.08 -15.62 11.76
C ALA A 160 -11.13 -17.01 11.13
N ASP A 161 -11.56 -18.00 11.91
CA ASP A 161 -11.88 -19.33 11.40
C ASP A 161 -13.05 -19.22 10.42
N CYS A 162 -12.93 -19.81 9.24
CA CYS A 162 -14.00 -19.83 8.27
C CYS A 162 -13.90 -21.01 7.30
N ASP A 163 -15.02 -21.37 6.71
CA ASP A 163 -15.07 -22.26 5.57
C ASP A 163 -14.96 -21.43 4.29
N THR A 164 -14.04 -21.81 3.42
CA THR A 164 -13.78 -21.16 2.14
C THR A 164 -13.58 -22.21 1.04
N GLU A 165 -13.37 -21.78 -0.18
CA GLU A 165 -13.13 -22.69 -1.30
C GLU A 165 -11.83 -22.30 -2.00
N PHE A 166 -11.02 -23.32 -2.35
CA PHE A 166 -9.81 -23.16 -3.16
C PHE A 166 -9.96 -23.93 -4.47
N TYR A 167 -9.32 -23.43 -5.52
CA TYR A 167 -9.32 -24.10 -6.81
C TYR A 167 -8.38 -25.32 -6.78
N ASP A 168 -8.93 -26.49 -7.18
CA ASP A 168 -8.17 -27.71 -7.39
C ASP A 168 -7.89 -27.87 -8.90
N PRO A 169 -6.64 -27.62 -9.35
CA PRO A 169 -6.29 -27.71 -10.76
C PRO A 169 -6.44 -29.12 -11.35
N GLU A 170 -6.32 -30.18 -10.52
CA GLU A 170 -6.47 -31.56 -10.98
C GLU A 170 -7.93 -31.91 -11.24
N LYS A 171 -8.84 -31.38 -10.44
CA LYS A 171 -10.28 -31.60 -10.60
C LYS A 171 -10.96 -30.52 -11.46
N GLY A 172 -10.29 -29.38 -11.68
CA GLY A 172 -10.85 -28.26 -12.43
C GLY A 172 -12.05 -27.59 -11.75
N GLN A 173 -12.14 -27.63 -10.42
CA GLN A 173 -13.27 -27.11 -9.65
C GLN A 173 -12.83 -26.50 -8.32
N MET A 174 -13.70 -25.67 -7.74
CA MET A 174 -13.52 -25.16 -6.37
C MET A 174 -13.83 -26.29 -5.37
N VAL A 175 -12.99 -26.41 -4.33
CA VAL A 175 -13.10 -27.42 -3.28
C VAL A 175 -13.18 -26.71 -1.93
N PRO A 176 -14.19 -27.02 -1.11
CA PRO A 176 -14.34 -26.43 0.21
C PRO A 176 -13.23 -26.91 1.17
N GLU A 177 -12.69 -25.98 1.94
CA GLU A 177 -11.67 -26.23 2.98
C GLU A 177 -11.93 -25.31 4.18
N HIS A 178 -11.77 -25.86 5.40
CA HIS A 178 -11.83 -25.08 6.63
C HIS A 178 -10.45 -24.45 6.90
N VAL A 179 -10.39 -23.13 7.04
CA VAL A 179 -9.16 -22.40 7.32
C VAL A 179 -9.24 -21.75 8.71
N GLN A 180 -8.21 -21.96 9.50
CA GLN A 180 -8.11 -21.35 10.82
C GLN A 180 -7.67 -19.90 10.73
N ALA A 181 -8.05 -19.09 11.72
CA ALA A 181 -7.53 -17.73 11.90
C ALA A 181 -5.99 -17.73 11.98
N LYS A 182 -5.38 -16.60 11.63
CA LYS A 182 -3.91 -16.42 11.58
C LYS A 182 -3.25 -17.24 10.46
N THR A 183 -3.99 -17.54 9.41
CA THR A 183 -3.47 -18.27 8.24
C THR A 183 -3.30 -17.31 7.06
N ILE A 184 -2.10 -17.30 6.50
CA ILE A 184 -1.82 -16.73 5.17
C ILE A 184 -1.91 -17.86 4.16
N VAL A 185 -2.71 -17.71 3.13
CA VAL A 185 -2.74 -18.61 1.99
C VAL A 185 -2.06 -17.90 0.82
N VAL A 186 -1.10 -18.58 0.18
CA VAL A 186 -0.36 -18.05 -0.99
C VAL A 186 -0.50 -19.00 -2.15
N ASP A 187 -0.82 -18.45 -3.32
CA ASP A 187 -0.92 -19.24 -4.54
C ASP A 187 0.49 -19.61 -5.05
N PRO A 188 0.79 -20.92 -5.19
CA PRO A 188 2.09 -21.36 -5.69
C PRO A 188 2.36 -20.93 -7.13
N GLN A 189 1.34 -20.62 -7.93
CA GLN A 189 1.49 -20.13 -9.29
C GLN A 189 2.07 -18.70 -9.33
N ALA A 190 1.94 -17.93 -8.26
CA ALA A 190 2.58 -16.61 -8.15
C ALA A 190 4.11 -16.70 -8.36
N TYR A 191 4.72 -17.80 -7.94
CA TYR A 191 6.15 -18.09 -8.19
C TYR A 191 6.45 -18.32 -9.66
N PHE A 192 5.65 -19.16 -10.34
CA PHE A 192 5.90 -19.55 -11.73
C PHE A 192 5.55 -18.45 -12.72
N LEU A 193 4.47 -17.72 -12.48
CA LEU A 193 3.99 -16.69 -13.40
C LEU A 193 4.78 -15.39 -13.31
N ARG A 194 5.40 -15.09 -12.16
CA ARG A 194 6.09 -13.80 -11.96
C ARG A 194 7.55 -13.92 -11.53
N ASN A 195 7.84 -14.48 -10.39
CA ASN A 195 9.16 -14.85 -9.85
C ASN A 195 9.11 -15.06 -8.33
N LEU A 196 10.20 -15.58 -7.75
CA LEU A 196 10.34 -15.76 -6.29
C LEU A 196 10.09 -14.45 -5.50
N GLY A 197 10.55 -13.32 -6.05
CA GLY A 197 10.36 -12.03 -5.41
C GLY A 197 8.90 -11.63 -5.23
N SER A 198 8.01 -12.01 -6.17
CA SER A 198 6.56 -11.79 -6.03
C SER A 198 5.98 -12.66 -4.94
N TYR A 199 6.37 -13.93 -4.83
CA TYR A 199 5.94 -14.83 -3.76
C TYR A 199 6.34 -14.32 -2.37
N ASN A 200 7.60 -13.90 -2.21
CA ASN A 200 8.10 -13.35 -0.96
C ASN A 200 7.35 -12.07 -0.56
N LEU A 201 7.14 -11.17 -1.52
CA LEU A 201 6.41 -9.93 -1.29
C LEU A 201 4.95 -10.18 -0.92
N THR A 202 4.29 -11.20 -1.50
CA THR A 202 2.93 -11.57 -1.14
C THR A 202 2.84 -11.97 0.33
N ILE A 203 3.76 -12.82 0.84
CA ILE A 203 3.74 -13.20 2.27
C ILE A 203 3.92 -11.97 3.16
N VAL A 204 4.87 -11.08 2.84
CA VAL A 204 5.09 -9.87 3.64
C VAL A 204 3.91 -8.89 3.53
N HIS A 205 3.23 -8.83 2.39
CA HIS A 205 2.01 -8.07 2.19
C HIS A 205 0.92 -8.52 3.17
N GLU A 206 0.68 -9.83 3.28
CA GLU A 206 -0.29 -10.39 4.22
C GLU A 206 0.13 -10.18 5.69
N CYS A 207 1.44 -10.22 5.97
CA CYS A 207 1.96 -9.85 7.29
C CYS A 207 1.65 -8.38 7.66
N VAL A 208 1.70 -7.46 6.69
CA VAL A 208 1.31 -6.05 6.90
C VAL A 208 -0.19 -5.94 7.19
N HIS A 209 -1.04 -6.68 6.47
CA HIS A 209 -2.47 -6.71 6.77
C HIS A 209 -2.72 -7.18 8.19
N TRP A 210 -2.06 -8.24 8.62
CA TRP A 210 -2.18 -8.73 10.00
C TRP A 210 -1.74 -7.72 11.05
N ASP A 211 -0.60 -7.06 10.85
CA ASP A 211 -0.06 -6.10 11.81
C ASP A 211 -0.90 -4.82 11.92
N ARG A 212 -1.41 -4.31 10.79
CA ARG A 212 -2.00 -2.97 10.72
C ARG A 212 -3.51 -2.93 10.59
N HIS A 213 -4.10 -3.93 9.95
CA HIS A 213 -5.51 -3.89 9.55
C HIS A 213 -6.40 -4.84 10.36
N ARG A 214 -5.81 -5.58 11.30
CA ARG A 214 -6.56 -6.52 12.15
C ARG A 214 -7.71 -5.85 12.92
N LYS A 215 -7.49 -4.63 13.43
CA LYS A 215 -8.55 -3.88 14.13
C LYS A 215 -9.71 -3.49 13.23
N ALA A 216 -9.40 -2.96 12.05
CA ALA A 216 -10.42 -2.60 11.06
C ALA A 216 -11.25 -3.82 10.69
N PHE A 217 -10.60 -4.95 10.49
CA PHE A 217 -11.25 -6.21 10.20
C PHE A 217 -12.14 -6.71 11.36
N LYS A 218 -11.63 -6.68 12.59
CA LYS A 218 -12.40 -7.07 13.77
C LYS A 218 -13.59 -6.15 14.02
N LEU A 219 -13.46 -4.86 13.73
CA LEU A 219 -14.57 -3.93 13.79
C LEU A 219 -15.63 -4.27 12.73
N GLU A 220 -15.22 -4.58 11.50
CA GLU A 220 -16.12 -5.01 10.43
C GLU A 220 -16.89 -6.28 10.81
N GLN A 221 -16.25 -7.23 11.46
CA GLN A 221 -16.89 -8.46 11.95
C GLN A 221 -18.04 -8.22 12.94
N LEU A 222 -18.02 -7.10 13.70
CA LEU A 222 -19.14 -6.76 14.60
C LEU A 222 -20.42 -6.42 13.82
N TYR A 223 -20.27 -5.91 12.60
CA TYR A 223 -21.41 -5.53 11.73
C TYR A 223 -21.73 -6.64 10.71
N ASN A 224 -20.72 -7.33 10.24
CA ASN A 224 -20.80 -8.38 9.24
C ASN A 224 -20.07 -9.63 9.73
N ARG A 225 -20.80 -10.56 10.32
CA ARG A 225 -20.24 -11.79 10.91
C ARG A 225 -19.59 -12.72 9.90
N ASP A 226 -19.95 -12.59 8.62
CA ASP A 226 -19.39 -13.42 7.54
C ASP A 226 -18.07 -12.87 6.99
N ALA A 227 -17.63 -11.69 7.43
CA ALA A 227 -16.32 -11.15 7.10
C ALA A 227 -15.22 -11.96 7.79
N ALA A 228 -14.50 -12.81 7.05
CA ALA A 228 -13.45 -13.68 7.60
C ALA A 228 -12.06 -13.43 7.03
N GLN A 229 -11.94 -12.75 5.88
CA GLN A 229 -10.68 -12.65 5.13
C GLN A 229 -10.53 -11.32 4.39
N ILE A 230 -9.29 -10.93 4.12
CA ILE A 230 -8.94 -9.93 3.12
C ILE A 230 -8.27 -10.66 1.95
N LYS A 231 -8.71 -10.37 0.72
CA LYS A 231 -8.16 -10.94 -0.50
C LYS A 231 -7.23 -9.96 -1.18
N CYS A 232 -5.97 -10.34 -1.35
CA CYS A 232 -5.03 -9.59 -2.15
C CYS A 232 -5.27 -9.90 -3.64
N GLU A 233 -6.11 -9.11 -4.29
CA GLU A 233 -6.30 -9.18 -5.73
C GLU A 233 -5.21 -8.37 -6.46
N VAL A 234 -4.54 -9.01 -7.40
CA VAL A 234 -3.68 -8.27 -8.32
C VAL A 234 -4.53 -7.55 -9.35
N VAL A 235 -4.80 -6.31 -9.09
CA VAL A 235 -5.38 -5.43 -10.09
C VAL A 235 -4.28 -4.99 -11.04
N GLY A 236 -4.20 -5.68 -12.16
CA GLY A 236 -3.39 -5.24 -13.30
C GLY A 236 -4.07 -4.04 -13.95
N GLY A 237 -3.58 -2.83 -13.66
CA GLY A 237 -4.04 -1.60 -14.29
C GLY A 237 -4.19 -0.44 -13.31
N ILE A 238 -4.06 0.78 -13.85
CA ILE A 238 -4.31 2.02 -13.12
C ILE A 238 -5.80 2.07 -12.80
N ARG A 239 -6.18 1.83 -11.54
CA ARG A 239 -7.56 2.06 -11.10
C ARG A 239 -7.89 3.54 -11.23
N ASN A 240 -9.01 3.84 -11.86
CA ASN A 240 -9.57 5.18 -11.94
C ASN A 240 -9.88 5.70 -10.53
N THR A 241 -9.51 6.95 -10.30
CA THR A 241 -9.59 7.69 -9.06
C THR A 241 -11.03 8.04 -8.67
N GLY A 242 -11.81 7.05 -8.26
CA GLY A 242 -12.98 7.27 -7.40
C GLY A 242 -12.54 7.53 -5.95
N ALA A 243 -13.45 7.95 -5.08
CA ALA A 243 -13.18 8.04 -3.64
C ALA A 243 -12.70 6.66 -3.16
N LYS A 244 -11.49 6.60 -2.56
CA LYS A 244 -10.91 5.36 -2.05
C LYS A 244 -11.71 4.89 -0.85
N CYS A 245 -12.15 3.64 -0.87
CA CYS A 245 -12.73 2.99 0.29
C CYS A 245 -11.64 2.55 1.29
N ALA A 246 -12.03 2.13 2.49
CA ALA A 246 -11.11 1.66 3.51
C ALA A 246 -10.22 0.51 3.01
N THR A 247 -10.79 -0.42 2.25
CA THR A 247 -10.06 -1.54 1.65
C THR A 247 -9.00 -1.07 0.66
N ASP A 248 -9.29 -0.06 -0.19
CA ASP A 248 -8.29 0.50 -1.11
C ASP A 248 -7.09 1.11 -0.37
N TRP A 249 -7.34 1.73 0.79
CA TRP A 249 -6.28 2.27 1.64
C TRP A 249 -5.46 1.16 2.31
N MET A 250 -6.09 0.10 2.79
CA MET A 250 -5.40 -1.06 3.35
C MET A 250 -4.47 -1.70 2.32
N GLU A 251 -4.98 -1.95 1.11
CA GLU A 251 -4.20 -2.50 0.00
C GLU A 251 -3.04 -1.58 -0.39
N GLN A 252 -3.27 -0.28 -0.48
CA GLN A 252 -2.21 0.68 -0.79
C GLN A 252 -1.12 0.68 0.28
N GLN A 253 -1.47 0.61 1.57
CA GLN A 253 -0.50 0.56 2.66
C GLN A 253 0.33 -0.72 2.59
N ALA A 254 -0.30 -1.87 2.41
CA ALA A 254 0.39 -3.15 2.30
C ALA A 254 1.33 -3.18 1.08
N ASN A 255 0.87 -2.70 -0.08
CA ASN A 255 1.67 -2.62 -1.31
C ASN A 255 2.91 -1.71 -1.18
N VAL A 256 2.81 -0.63 -0.40
CA VAL A 256 3.91 0.32 -0.21
C VAL A 256 4.89 -0.15 0.87
N LEU A 257 4.39 -0.73 1.97
CA LEU A 257 5.23 -1.11 3.10
C LEU A 257 6.00 -2.41 2.86
N SER A 258 5.41 -3.40 2.19
CA SER A 258 6.02 -4.73 2.00
C SER A 258 7.41 -4.67 1.35
N PRO A 259 7.63 -3.99 0.21
CA PRO A 259 8.95 -3.91 -0.38
C PRO A 259 9.93 -3.10 0.49
N LYS A 260 9.45 -2.13 1.28
CA LYS A 260 10.28 -1.36 2.20
C LYS A 260 10.69 -2.17 3.44
N ILE A 261 9.83 -3.06 3.91
CA ILE A 261 10.14 -4.03 4.97
C ILE A 261 11.23 -5.00 4.50
N MET A 262 11.07 -5.53 3.27
CA MET A 262 12.08 -6.42 2.68
C MET A 262 13.43 -5.71 2.43
N MET A 263 13.41 -4.41 2.17
CA MET A 263 14.59 -3.58 1.83
C MET A 263 14.65 -2.33 2.70
N PRO A 264 14.97 -2.42 4.01
CA PRO A 264 15.04 -1.26 4.90
C PRO A 264 16.06 -0.24 4.41
N LEU A 265 15.69 1.06 4.40
CA LEU A 265 16.39 2.11 3.65
C LEU A 265 17.89 2.20 3.97
N ASP A 266 18.24 2.25 5.26
CA ASP A 266 19.63 2.52 5.68
C ASP A 266 20.55 1.33 5.36
N SER A 267 20.11 0.10 5.67
CA SER A 267 20.85 -1.12 5.34
C SER A 267 20.88 -1.37 3.82
N PHE A 268 19.79 -1.05 3.12
CA PHE A 268 19.73 -1.11 1.66
C PHE A 268 20.77 -0.18 1.01
N LYS A 269 20.87 1.08 1.45
CA LYS A 269 21.89 2.03 0.97
C LYS A 269 23.32 1.52 1.21
N LYS A 270 23.58 0.89 2.35
CA LYS A 270 24.90 0.27 2.62
C LYS A 270 25.23 -0.82 1.60
N LYS A 271 24.27 -1.73 1.34
CA LYS A 271 24.46 -2.81 0.36
C LYS A 271 24.63 -2.27 -1.05
N ALA A 272 23.78 -1.33 -1.47
CA ALA A 272 23.85 -0.68 -2.77
C ALA A 272 25.21 0.01 -2.97
N SER A 273 25.68 0.80 -2.00
CA SER A 273 26.99 1.46 -2.06
C SER A 273 28.16 0.48 -2.18
N SER A 274 28.06 -0.68 -1.51
CA SER A 274 29.09 -1.73 -1.61
C SER A 274 29.12 -2.33 -3.01
N LEU A 275 27.96 -2.64 -3.60
CA LEU A 275 27.84 -3.19 -4.95
C LEU A 275 28.26 -2.18 -6.02
N ILE A 276 27.90 -0.90 -5.87
CA ILE A 276 28.33 0.17 -6.77
C ILE A 276 29.86 0.26 -6.81
N LYS A 277 30.52 0.26 -5.64
CA LYS A 277 31.99 0.27 -5.56
C LYS A 277 32.61 -0.96 -6.24
N TYR A 278 32.01 -2.12 -6.04
CA TYR A 278 32.45 -3.37 -6.68
C TYR A 278 32.33 -3.29 -8.20
N TYR A 279 31.15 -2.94 -8.74
CA TYR A 279 30.94 -2.91 -10.18
C TYR A 279 31.67 -1.78 -10.90
N ARG A 280 31.85 -0.61 -10.27
CA ARG A 280 32.72 0.45 -10.83
C ARG A 280 34.14 -0.05 -11.07
N LYS A 281 34.67 -0.82 -10.12
CA LYS A 281 36.02 -1.43 -10.28
C LYS A 281 36.04 -2.52 -11.34
N GLN A 282 34.98 -3.34 -11.42
CA GLN A 282 34.92 -4.45 -12.40
C GLN A 282 34.75 -3.96 -13.83
N LEU A 283 33.95 -2.92 -14.04
CA LEU A 283 33.63 -2.38 -15.37
C LEU A 283 34.54 -1.20 -15.76
N GLU A 284 35.47 -0.84 -14.88
CA GLU A 284 36.40 0.29 -15.08
C GLU A 284 35.71 1.60 -15.48
N THR A 285 34.49 1.85 -14.90
CA THR A 285 33.67 3.03 -15.20
C THR A 285 33.48 3.93 -13.98
N PHE A 286 33.38 5.22 -14.24
CA PHE A 286 33.03 6.22 -13.23
C PHE A 286 31.54 6.58 -13.25
N GLU A 287 30.84 6.29 -14.35
CA GLU A 287 29.45 6.63 -14.52
C GLU A 287 28.54 5.68 -13.70
N LEU A 288 27.64 6.27 -12.89
CA LEU A 288 26.75 5.49 -12.06
C LEU A 288 25.74 4.70 -12.89
N VAL A 289 25.26 5.26 -13.97
CA VAL A 289 24.25 4.63 -14.83
C VAL A 289 24.74 3.28 -15.40
N ASP A 290 26.03 3.16 -15.68
CA ASP A 290 26.61 1.94 -16.27
C ASP A 290 26.66 0.76 -15.28
N VAL A 291 26.66 1.04 -13.99
CA VAL A 291 26.70 0.00 -12.95
C VAL A 291 25.31 -0.32 -12.38
N MET A 292 24.28 0.47 -12.71
CA MET A 292 22.96 0.31 -12.10
C MET A 292 22.30 -1.03 -12.40
N GLU A 293 22.42 -1.53 -13.65
CA GLU A 293 21.79 -2.82 -14.00
C GLU A 293 22.32 -4.00 -13.17
N PRO A 294 23.63 -4.26 -13.12
CA PRO A 294 24.14 -5.36 -12.32
C PRO A 294 23.90 -5.14 -10.81
N VAL A 295 23.99 -3.89 -10.32
CA VAL A 295 23.68 -3.55 -8.93
C VAL A 295 22.23 -3.90 -8.58
N ILE A 296 21.27 -3.50 -9.43
CA ILE A 296 19.84 -3.77 -9.20
C ILE A 296 19.56 -5.27 -9.25
N LYS A 297 20.16 -6.01 -10.18
CA LYS A 297 20.04 -7.47 -10.29
C LYS A 297 20.54 -8.15 -9.02
N ASP A 298 21.73 -7.80 -8.55
CA ASP A 298 22.31 -8.37 -7.33
C ASP A 298 21.50 -8.00 -6.07
N LEU A 299 20.99 -6.78 -5.98
CA LEU A 299 20.09 -6.37 -4.89
C LEU A 299 18.80 -7.19 -4.90
N SER A 300 18.23 -7.45 -6.09
CA SER A 300 17.01 -8.24 -6.21
C SER A 300 17.19 -9.67 -5.71
N VAL A 301 18.31 -10.29 -6.06
CA VAL A 301 18.70 -11.63 -5.59
C VAL A 301 18.97 -11.62 -4.08
N PHE A 302 19.75 -10.65 -3.60
CA PHE A 302 20.15 -10.56 -2.20
C PHE A 302 18.92 -10.40 -1.26
N TYR A 303 17.96 -9.56 -1.63
CA TYR A 303 16.76 -9.33 -0.82
C TYR A 303 15.59 -10.27 -1.16
N GLY A 304 15.73 -11.14 -2.16
CA GLY A 304 14.66 -12.04 -2.60
C GLY A 304 13.41 -11.31 -3.11
N VAL A 305 13.62 -10.20 -3.83
CA VAL A 305 12.57 -9.37 -4.41
C VAL A 305 12.67 -9.34 -5.94
N SER A 306 11.65 -8.81 -6.62
CA SER A 306 11.73 -8.62 -8.07
C SER A 306 12.73 -7.54 -8.44
N VAL A 307 13.32 -7.65 -9.64
CA VAL A 307 14.21 -6.62 -10.22
C VAL A 307 13.51 -5.26 -10.28
N CYS A 308 12.20 -5.24 -10.59
CA CYS A 308 11.41 -4.02 -10.61
C CYS A 308 11.30 -3.39 -9.21
N ALA A 309 11.05 -4.20 -8.17
CA ALA A 309 10.98 -3.71 -6.79
C ALA A 309 12.35 -3.15 -6.33
N ALA A 310 13.45 -3.83 -6.66
CA ALA A 310 14.80 -3.35 -6.35
C ALA A 310 15.12 -2.03 -7.10
N LYS A 311 14.72 -1.91 -8.39
CA LYS A 311 14.86 -0.68 -9.17
C LYS A 311 14.11 0.49 -8.53
N ILE A 312 12.83 0.29 -8.18
CA ILE A 312 12.03 1.32 -7.51
C ILE A 312 12.69 1.74 -6.19
N ARG A 313 13.20 0.77 -5.42
CA ARG A 313 13.86 1.06 -4.15
C ARG A 313 15.16 1.83 -4.31
N MET A 314 15.93 1.58 -5.38
CA MET A 314 17.12 2.38 -5.73
C MET A 314 16.75 3.85 -5.96
N VAL A 315 15.69 4.11 -6.74
CA VAL A 315 15.20 5.47 -7.00
C VAL A 315 14.72 6.15 -5.70
N GLU A 316 14.01 5.42 -4.84
CA GLU A 316 13.59 5.93 -3.52
C GLU A 316 14.78 6.19 -2.59
N ALA A 317 15.83 5.41 -2.71
CA ALA A 317 17.08 5.58 -1.95
C ALA A 317 17.93 6.78 -2.44
N GLY A 318 17.54 7.42 -3.54
CA GLY A 318 18.16 8.63 -4.08
C GLY A 318 19.14 8.38 -5.23
N TYR A 319 19.17 7.18 -5.81
CA TYR A 319 19.95 6.86 -7.01
C TYR A 319 19.09 7.09 -8.25
N GLU A 320 19.09 8.32 -8.76
CA GLU A 320 18.24 8.73 -9.91
C GLU A 320 18.66 8.04 -11.20
N GLU A 321 19.93 7.62 -11.31
CA GLU A 321 20.49 6.88 -12.42
C GLU A 321 19.80 5.52 -12.65
N ALA A 322 19.13 5.00 -11.63
CA ALA A 322 18.30 3.80 -11.74
C ALA A 322 17.03 4.00 -12.59
N ILE A 323 16.61 5.24 -12.87
CA ILE A 323 15.37 5.50 -13.61
C ILE A 323 15.49 5.00 -15.07
N GLY A 324 16.58 5.36 -15.75
CA GLY A 324 16.79 5.08 -17.18
C GLY A 324 17.42 3.72 -17.49
N VAL A 325 17.45 2.78 -16.54
CA VAL A 325 18.01 1.44 -16.76
C VAL A 325 16.95 0.36 -16.77
N LEU A 326 17.23 -0.81 -17.32
CA LEU A 326 16.31 -1.94 -17.39
C LEU A 326 14.95 -1.56 -18.01
N THR A 327 14.96 -0.66 -18.98
CA THR A 327 13.78 -0.29 -19.77
C THR A 327 13.67 -1.25 -20.94
N TYR A 328 12.58 -2.03 -21.00
CA TYR A 328 12.35 -3.02 -22.05
C TYR A 328 11.26 -2.50 -23.00
N ILE A 329 11.61 -2.34 -24.28
CA ILE A 329 10.71 -1.85 -25.33
C ILE A 329 11.12 -2.46 -26.68
N ASP A 330 10.19 -2.64 -27.59
CA ASP A 330 10.40 -3.22 -28.92
C ASP A 330 11.15 -4.58 -28.92
N GLY A 331 10.98 -5.38 -27.84
CA GLY A 331 11.59 -6.70 -27.74
C GLY A 331 13.03 -6.72 -27.23
N HIS A 332 13.58 -5.60 -26.79
CA HIS A 332 14.96 -5.51 -26.27
C HIS A 332 15.08 -4.54 -25.09
N TYR A 333 16.19 -4.62 -24.35
CA TYR A 333 16.53 -3.62 -23.34
C TYR A 333 17.21 -2.42 -24.01
N VAL A 334 16.68 -1.22 -23.70
CA VAL A 334 17.27 0.03 -24.13
C VAL A 334 18.59 0.25 -23.39
N ARG A 335 19.59 0.82 -24.08
CA ARG A 335 20.87 1.17 -23.47
C ARG A 335 20.65 2.03 -22.22
N PRO A 336 21.34 1.76 -21.07
CA PRO A 336 21.26 2.56 -19.87
C PRO A 336 21.50 4.04 -20.15
N HIS A 337 20.58 4.90 -19.70
CA HIS A 337 20.61 6.33 -19.93
C HIS A 337 20.17 7.12 -18.68
N TYR A 338 20.49 8.39 -18.63
CA TYR A 338 20.18 9.23 -17.49
C TYR A 338 19.39 10.50 -17.90
N PHE A 339 18.46 10.85 -17.07
CA PHE A 339 17.76 12.14 -17.06
C PHE A 339 17.37 12.53 -15.63
N ARG A 340 17.26 13.83 -15.37
CA ARG A 340 16.95 14.35 -14.04
C ARG A 340 15.54 13.97 -13.61
N LYS A 341 15.42 13.52 -12.38
CA LYS A 341 14.13 13.23 -11.77
C LYS A 341 13.26 14.49 -11.73
N GLY A 342 12.04 14.39 -12.24
CA GLY A 342 11.10 15.50 -12.32
C GLY A 342 11.20 16.34 -13.59
N SER A 343 12.10 16.00 -14.53
CA SER A 343 12.13 16.61 -15.87
C SER A 343 10.88 16.26 -16.70
N ILE A 344 10.21 15.16 -16.36
CA ILE A 344 8.93 14.72 -16.93
C ILE A 344 7.94 14.32 -15.83
N THR A 345 6.64 14.33 -16.16
CA THR A 345 5.55 13.86 -15.30
C THR A 345 5.36 12.36 -15.40
N LEU A 346 4.56 11.77 -14.51
CA LEU A 346 4.24 10.32 -14.52
C LEU A 346 3.52 9.83 -15.80
N LYS A 347 2.98 10.75 -16.62
CA LYS A 347 2.30 10.42 -17.88
C LYS A 347 3.18 10.61 -19.12
N GLN A 348 4.42 10.97 -18.93
CA GLN A 348 5.39 11.26 -19.99
C GLN A 348 6.56 10.28 -19.91
N THR A 349 7.19 10.04 -21.02
CA THR A 349 8.40 9.22 -21.12
C THR A 349 9.32 9.76 -22.22
N TYR A 350 10.63 9.65 -22.04
CA TYR A 350 11.60 9.93 -23.08
C TYR A 350 11.83 8.70 -23.98
N THR A 351 11.54 7.51 -23.48
CA THR A 351 11.75 6.26 -24.20
C THR A 351 10.47 5.82 -24.89
N VAL A 352 10.50 5.62 -26.19
CA VAL A 352 9.32 5.36 -27.02
C VAL A 352 9.59 4.23 -28.02
N GLY A 353 8.58 3.38 -28.27
CA GLY A 353 8.66 2.32 -29.25
C GLY A 353 8.58 2.82 -30.70
N ILE A 354 9.15 2.07 -31.63
CA ILE A 354 9.15 2.41 -33.07
C ILE A 354 7.72 2.52 -33.62
N ILE A 355 6.80 1.67 -33.14
CA ILE A 355 5.39 1.71 -33.56
C ILE A 355 4.72 2.98 -33.07
N ASP A 356 4.96 3.37 -31.82
CA ASP A 356 4.39 4.58 -31.23
C ASP A 356 4.89 5.84 -31.94
N VAL A 357 6.18 5.90 -32.27
CA VAL A 357 6.77 6.97 -33.09
C VAL A 357 6.11 7.03 -34.46
N ALA A 358 5.86 5.89 -35.11
CA ALA A 358 5.20 5.84 -36.41
C ALA A 358 3.75 6.34 -36.34
N ILE A 359 3.01 5.95 -35.28
CA ILE A 359 1.64 6.43 -35.03
C ILE A 359 1.64 7.93 -34.80
N GLU A 360 2.50 8.43 -33.89
CA GLU A 360 2.58 9.85 -33.56
C GLU A 360 2.97 10.67 -34.79
N ARG A 361 3.91 10.20 -35.61
CA ARG A 361 4.24 10.83 -36.89
C ARG A 361 3.06 10.89 -37.87
N ALA A 362 2.17 9.90 -37.85
CA ALA A 362 0.98 9.87 -38.71
C ALA A 362 -0.09 10.86 -38.27
N VAL A 363 -0.33 11.02 -36.97
CA VAL A 363 -1.45 11.79 -36.40
C VAL A 363 -1.06 13.21 -35.96
N ASN A 364 0.19 13.45 -35.54
CA ASN A 364 0.67 14.71 -35.01
C ASN A 364 1.50 15.48 -36.06
N GLN A 365 0.91 16.53 -36.62
CA GLN A 365 1.55 17.35 -37.68
C GLN A 365 2.81 18.06 -37.18
N GLU A 366 2.83 18.56 -35.94
CA GLU A 366 3.98 19.27 -35.40
C GLU A 366 5.17 18.28 -35.19
N PHE A 367 4.90 17.12 -34.62
CA PHE A 367 5.91 16.08 -34.45
C PHE A 367 6.49 15.63 -35.82
N ARG A 368 5.62 15.40 -36.80
CA ARG A 368 6.03 15.08 -38.18
C ARG A 368 6.95 16.15 -38.75
N SER A 369 6.56 17.43 -38.65
CA SER A 369 7.36 18.53 -39.17
C SER A 369 8.75 18.59 -38.56
N ARG A 370 8.89 18.36 -37.26
CA ARG A 370 10.19 18.34 -36.55
C ARG A 370 11.12 17.24 -37.07
N LEU A 371 10.57 16.06 -37.39
CA LEU A 371 11.33 14.95 -37.98
C LEU A 371 11.69 15.21 -39.45
N GLU A 372 10.76 15.70 -40.26
CA GLU A 372 10.98 15.96 -41.68
C GLU A 372 11.96 17.13 -41.96
N GLN A 373 12.00 18.11 -41.07
CA GLN A 373 13.00 19.17 -41.11
C GLN A 373 14.41 18.71 -40.73
N GLY A 374 14.54 17.45 -40.21
CA GLY A 374 15.82 16.89 -39.79
C GLY A 374 16.35 17.44 -38.47
N ASN A 375 15.52 18.20 -37.73
CA ASN A 375 15.90 18.74 -36.42
C ASN A 375 15.95 17.65 -35.33
N TYR A 376 15.19 16.58 -35.52
CA TYR A 376 15.14 15.43 -34.62
C TYR A 376 15.28 14.14 -35.40
N VAL A 377 15.86 13.12 -34.76
CA VAL A 377 15.99 11.77 -35.29
C VAL A 377 15.54 10.76 -34.26
N PHE A 378 15.02 9.62 -34.72
CA PHE A 378 14.74 8.49 -33.84
C PHE A 378 16.00 7.64 -33.71
N VAL A 379 16.49 7.47 -32.49
CA VAL A 379 17.73 6.77 -32.17
C VAL A 379 17.62 6.10 -30.79
N GLU A 380 18.01 4.83 -30.69
CA GLU A 380 17.99 4.06 -29.43
C GLU A 380 16.70 4.23 -28.60
N ASN A 381 15.52 4.14 -29.26
CA ASN A 381 14.20 4.35 -28.66
C ASN A 381 13.96 5.75 -28.05
N HIS A 382 14.67 6.76 -28.57
CA HIS A 382 14.47 8.17 -28.20
C HIS A 382 14.27 9.02 -29.47
N VAL A 383 13.51 10.11 -29.34
CA VAL A 383 13.42 11.13 -30.38
C VAL A 383 14.31 12.29 -29.97
N CYS A 384 15.53 12.29 -30.49
CA CYS A 384 16.64 13.12 -30.05
C CYS A 384 16.94 14.25 -31.05
N LEU A 385 17.42 15.39 -30.58
CA LEU A 385 17.97 16.48 -31.40
C LEU A 385 19.10 15.94 -32.29
N ASN A 386 18.98 16.17 -33.60
CA ASN A 386 19.95 15.76 -34.61
C ASN A 386 21.16 16.70 -34.60
N SER A 387 22.08 16.48 -33.68
CA SER A 387 23.29 17.29 -33.51
C SER A 387 24.44 16.39 -33.11
N GLU A 388 25.64 16.66 -33.63
CA GLU A 388 26.88 15.94 -33.29
C GLU A 388 27.21 15.89 -31.80
N LYS A 389 26.63 16.80 -31.01
CA LYS A 389 26.71 16.79 -29.54
C LYS A 389 25.96 15.60 -28.94
N TYR A 390 24.85 15.20 -29.54
CA TYR A 390 23.92 14.22 -28.94
C TYR A 390 23.82 12.90 -29.69
N VAL A 391 24.08 12.92 -31.00
CA VAL A 391 23.95 11.77 -31.90
C VAL A 391 25.23 11.62 -32.74
N GLU A 392 25.70 10.41 -32.86
CA GLU A 392 26.87 10.04 -33.70
C GLU A 392 26.57 8.78 -34.50
N ARG A 393 27.44 8.44 -35.41
CA ARG A 393 27.40 7.15 -36.12
C ARG A 393 28.43 6.21 -35.51
N ASP A 394 27.97 4.98 -35.27
CA ASP A 394 28.87 3.92 -34.85
C ASP A 394 29.82 3.45 -36.00
N ILE A 395 30.64 2.46 -35.72
CA ILE A 395 31.62 1.93 -36.69
C ILE A 395 30.96 1.25 -37.90
N VAL A 396 29.67 0.88 -37.81
CA VAL A 396 28.89 0.26 -38.90
C VAL A 396 28.10 1.32 -39.67
N GLY A 397 28.01 2.52 -39.16
CA GLY A 397 27.30 3.65 -39.74
C GLY A 397 25.90 3.88 -39.20
N ASP A 398 25.48 3.08 -38.24
CA ASP A 398 24.17 3.26 -37.55
C ASP A 398 24.18 4.45 -36.58
N LEU A 399 23.05 5.07 -36.43
CA LEU A 399 22.90 6.18 -35.47
C LEU A 399 22.84 5.65 -34.06
N GLN A 400 23.60 6.26 -33.16
CA GLN A 400 23.57 6.03 -31.73
C GLN A 400 23.62 7.36 -30.96
N LEU A 401 23.19 7.35 -29.69
CA LEU A 401 23.41 8.47 -28.79
C LEU A 401 24.90 8.56 -28.42
N THR A 402 25.44 9.80 -28.45
CA THR A 402 26.76 10.05 -27.85
C THR A 402 26.73 9.76 -26.34
N GLU A 403 27.89 9.60 -25.72
CA GLU A 403 27.95 9.51 -24.24
C GLU A 403 27.32 10.72 -23.55
N TYR A 404 27.51 11.91 -24.13
CA TYR A 404 26.88 13.11 -23.61
C TYR A 404 25.34 13.06 -23.77
N GLY A 405 24.84 12.68 -24.95
CA GLY A 405 23.39 12.55 -25.21
C GLY A 405 22.72 11.56 -24.28
N ARG A 406 23.34 10.39 -24.08
CA ARG A 406 22.88 9.32 -23.18
C ARG A 406 22.77 9.77 -21.71
N LEU A 407 23.68 10.63 -21.27
CA LEU A 407 23.73 11.14 -19.89
C LEU A 407 22.89 12.41 -19.67
N HIS A 408 22.32 12.97 -20.76
CA HIS A 408 21.56 14.23 -20.73
C HIS A 408 20.30 14.14 -21.60
N ILE A 409 19.53 13.07 -21.44
CA ILE A 409 18.30 12.81 -22.22
C ILE A 409 17.31 13.98 -22.09
N ASP A 410 17.19 14.58 -20.93
CA ASP A 410 16.31 15.71 -20.66
C ASP A 410 16.71 17.03 -21.35
N GLU A 411 17.94 17.10 -21.89
CA GLU A 411 18.37 18.27 -22.68
C GLU A 411 18.10 18.10 -24.18
N CYS A 412 18.01 16.87 -24.68
CA CYS A 412 18.04 16.61 -26.09
C CYS A 412 16.85 15.82 -26.64
N CYS A 413 16.07 15.14 -25.81
CA CYS A 413 15.00 14.27 -26.26
C CYS A 413 13.61 14.85 -26.03
N LEU A 414 12.70 14.55 -26.95
CA LEU A 414 11.28 14.81 -26.78
C LEU A 414 10.66 13.77 -25.82
N PHE A 415 9.56 14.14 -25.17
CA PHE A 415 8.81 13.31 -24.22
C PHE A 415 7.31 13.30 -24.52
#